data_0ca62f63dc27db0b17bb918bd489e250
#
_entry.id   0ca62f63dc27db0b17bb918bd489e250
#
_cell.length_a   1.000
_cell.length_b   1.000
_cell.length_c   1.000
_cell.angle_alpha   90.00
_cell.angle_beta   90.00
_cell.angle_gamma   90.00
#
_symmetry.space_group_name_H-M   'P 1'
#
loop_
_entity.id
_entity.type
_entity.pdbx_description
1 polymer ?
#
loop_
_entity_poly.entity_id
_entity_poly.type
_entity_poly.pdbx_seq_one_letter_code
_entity_poly.pdbx_strand_id
1 'polypeptide(L)'
;MTQPARTAPTLAEVAEAAGVSRSTASRALNDSPRISEETKKRVRAAAKKVNFVPNARGRALAVGRTEIIAVLVTEPLSELFSDPTYSEFLSGITEELSESSYLPVILQASSSHERNRAREHFERRSFDAVIDVSPYKGSELLEVLRELGVPTVLCGQLEGHPYRDVFSTVYSDDEEGGRFAALAMKDRGRKDIVAVLGPQDNPAVIDRLRGYRAILGESLPDENVIYTGWSSGDGYQATRRLLAREIRADGVLCGSDRIATGVIAAFNEAGISVPKDVSVVGFDDHEVAARSVPALTTIRQPLREEGHMAAGIALDMINGAVPTTTVM
;
A
#
# COMPACT_ATOMS: atom_id res chain seq x y z
N MET A 1 -22.95 43.15 11.37
CA MET A 1 -22.50 42.81 12.74
C MET A 1 -22.11 41.35 12.74
N THR A 2 -20.82 41.04 12.59
CA THR A 2 -20.26 39.66 12.66
C THR A 2 -20.28 39.20 14.10
N GLN A 3 -21.03 38.15 14.43
CA GLN A 3 -20.97 37.52 15.74
C GLN A 3 -19.51 37.05 15.96
N PRO A 4 -18.90 37.31 17.14
CA PRO A 4 -17.59 36.80 17.47
C PRO A 4 -17.66 35.27 17.43
N ALA A 5 -16.66 34.64 16.78
CA ALA A 5 -16.52 33.19 16.74
C ALA A 5 -16.56 32.65 18.19
N ARG A 6 -17.56 31.82 18.51
CA ARG A 6 -17.63 31.14 19.81
C ARG A 6 -16.33 30.36 20.00
N THR A 7 -15.55 30.75 20.96
CA THR A 7 -14.38 29.97 21.39
C THR A 7 -14.83 28.56 21.78
N ALA A 8 -14.16 27.55 21.24
CA ALA A 8 -14.49 26.16 21.55
C ALA A 8 -14.42 25.94 23.08
N PRO A 9 -15.38 25.20 23.66
CA PRO A 9 -15.39 24.91 25.08
C PRO A 9 -14.06 24.28 25.55
N THR A 10 -13.67 24.62 26.77
CA THR A 10 -12.40 24.19 27.34
C THR A 10 -12.57 23.10 28.39
N LEU A 11 -11.50 22.34 28.67
CA LEU A 11 -11.49 21.36 29.76
C LEU A 11 -11.75 22.01 31.12
N ALA A 12 -11.43 23.30 31.28
CA ALA A 12 -11.69 24.05 32.52
C ALA A 12 -13.21 24.21 32.73
N GLU A 13 -13.96 24.56 31.70
CA GLU A 13 -15.41 24.66 31.76
C GLU A 13 -16.10 23.33 32.05
N VAL A 14 -15.57 22.22 31.53
CA VAL A 14 -16.04 20.87 31.89
C VAL A 14 -15.80 20.57 33.36
N ALA A 15 -14.61 20.90 33.86
CA ALA A 15 -14.24 20.66 35.26
C ALA A 15 -15.14 21.47 36.21
N GLU A 16 -15.39 22.72 35.89
CA GLU A 16 -16.31 23.60 36.62
C GLU A 16 -17.75 23.04 36.61
N ALA A 17 -18.28 22.72 35.45
CA ALA A 17 -19.60 22.14 35.30
C ALA A 17 -19.78 20.78 35.99
N ALA A 18 -18.72 20.01 36.14
CA ALA A 18 -18.72 18.72 36.84
C ALA A 18 -18.39 18.82 38.32
N GLY A 19 -18.00 20.00 38.83
CA GLY A 19 -17.57 20.20 40.21
C GLY A 19 -16.32 19.39 40.58
N VAL A 20 -15.31 19.34 39.70
CA VAL A 20 -14.06 18.60 39.91
C VAL A 20 -12.85 19.46 39.50
N SER A 21 -11.65 19.02 39.88
CA SER A 21 -10.43 19.66 39.39
C SER A 21 -10.23 19.37 37.86
N ARG A 22 -9.49 20.25 37.17
CA ARG A 22 -9.13 20.08 35.74
C ARG A 22 -8.37 18.75 35.53
N SER A 23 -7.51 18.35 36.47
CA SER A 23 -6.80 17.06 36.37
C SER A 23 -7.74 15.87 36.57
N THR A 24 -8.74 15.96 37.44
CA THR A 24 -9.78 14.93 37.59
C THR A 24 -10.66 14.84 36.37
N ALA A 25 -11.09 15.97 35.79
CA ALA A 25 -11.86 15.99 34.54
C ALA A 25 -11.08 15.35 33.36
N SER A 26 -9.79 15.69 33.21
CA SER A 26 -8.92 15.07 32.21
C SER A 26 -8.81 13.57 32.39
N ARG A 27 -8.52 13.08 33.59
CA ARG A 27 -8.41 11.64 33.89
C ARG A 27 -9.73 10.90 33.69
N ALA A 28 -10.87 11.54 34.04
CA ALA A 28 -12.19 10.94 33.84
C ALA A 28 -12.55 10.81 32.36
N LEU A 29 -12.23 11.80 31.53
CA LEU A 29 -12.45 11.76 30.08
C LEU A 29 -11.54 10.75 29.37
N ASN A 30 -10.34 10.53 29.91
CA ASN A 30 -9.38 9.52 29.40
C ASN A 30 -9.55 8.14 30.06
N ASP A 31 -10.67 7.90 30.71
CA ASP A 31 -11.08 6.62 31.28
C ASP A 31 -10.12 5.99 32.31
N SER A 32 -9.34 6.85 33.01
CA SER A 32 -8.35 6.43 33.98
C SER A 32 -8.96 5.51 35.07
N PRO A 33 -8.34 4.36 35.39
CA PRO A 33 -8.82 3.45 36.43
C PRO A 33 -8.75 4.07 37.85
N ARG A 34 -8.08 5.18 37.99
CA ARG A 34 -7.97 5.93 39.30
C ARG A 34 -9.18 6.79 39.59
N ILE A 35 -10.15 6.89 38.66
CA ILE A 35 -11.36 7.69 38.79
C ILE A 35 -12.57 6.77 38.88
N SER A 36 -13.45 7.00 39.87
CA SER A 36 -14.68 6.20 40.02
C SER A 36 -15.61 6.35 38.83
N GLU A 37 -16.39 5.31 38.50
CA GLU A 37 -17.36 5.32 37.43
C GLU A 37 -18.42 6.39 37.59
N GLU A 38 -18.81 6.71 38.83
CA GLU A 38 -19.73 7.80 39.12
C GLU A 38 -19.14 9.17 38.69
N THR A 39 -17.88 9.42 39.03
CA THR A 39 -17.17 10.63 38.62
C THR A 39 -17.00 10.70 37.11
N LYS A 40 -16.64 9.60 36.45
CA LYS A 40 -16.56 9.51 34.99
C LYS A 40 -17.89 9.87 34.33
N LYS A 41 -19.01 9.28 34.79
CA LYS A 41 -20.36 9.60 34.30
C LYS A 41 -20.70 11.08 34.45
N ARG A 42 -20.42 11.64 35.63
CA ARG A 42 -20.67 13.07 35.90
C ARG A 42 -19.88 14.00 34.98
N VAL A 43 -18.59 13.71 34.78
CA VAL A 43 -17.71 14.49 33.90
C VAL A 43 -18.12 14.37 32.43
N ARG A 44 -18.47 13.16 31.94
CA ARG A 44 -18.98 12.94 30.59
C ARG A 44 -20.30 13.69 30.35
N ALA A 45 -21.21 13.71 31.33
CA ALA A 45 -22.46 14.47 31.25
C ALA A 45 -22.20 15.98 31.18
N ALA A 46 -21.25 16.49 31.99
CA ALA A 46 -20.84 17.89 31.95
C ALA A 46 -20.21 18.28 30.60
N ALA A 47 -19.32 17.44 30.04
CA ALA A 47 -18.71 17.65 28.73
C ALA A 47 -19.77 17.74 27.63
N LYS A 48 -20.78 16.84 27.64
CA LYS A 48 -21.89 16.87 26.70
C LYS A 48 -22.73 18.14 26.84
N LYS A 49 -22.97 18.59 28.07
CA LYS A 49 -23.75 19.80 28.38
C LYS A 49 -23.09 21.08 27.83
N VAL A 50 -21.76 21.17 27.89
CA VAL A 50 -20.99 22.32 27.40
C VAL A 50 -20.55 22.16 25.94
N ASN A 51 -20.93 21.05 25.25
CA ASN A 51 -20.51 20.71 23.92
C ASN A 51 -18.96 20.62 23.80
N PHE A 52 -18.29 20.15 24.83
CA PHE A 52 -16.84 19.96 24.83
C PHE A 52 -16.50 18.64 24.12
N VAL A 53 -15.61 18.74 23.13
CA VAL A 53 -14.96 17.59 22.49
C VAL A 53 -13.51 17.58 22.93
N PRO A 54 -13.00 16.48 23.53
CA PRO A 54 -11.59 16.39 23.89
C PRO A 54 -10.68 16.68 22.70
N ASN A 55 -9.72 17.57 22.88
CA ASN A 55 -8.76 17.86 21.83
C ASN A 55 -7.84 16.64 21.63
N ALA A 56 -7.76 16.11 20.41
CA ALA A 56 -6.93 14.97 20.06
C ALA A 56 -5.46 15.17 20.47
N ARG A 57 -4.91 16.39 20.34
CA ARG A 57 -3.56 16.71 20.79
C ARG A 57 -3.38 16.60 22.31
N GLY A 58 -4.38 17.04 23.08
CA GLY A 58 -4.36 16.90 24.54
C GLY A 58 -4.47 15.45 24.99
N ARG A 59 -5.22 14.64 24.25
CA ARG A 59 -5.35 13.19 24.47
C ARG A 59 -4.05 12.48 24.13
N ALA A 60 -3.46 12.78 22.98
CA ALA A 60 -2.18 12.22 22.55
C ALA A 60 -1.06 12.46 23.60
N LEU A 61 -0.99 13.67 24.13
CA LEU A 61 -0.04 14.00 25.22
C LEU A 61 -0.30 13.23 26.52
N ALA A 62 -1.56 12.94 26.84
CA ALA A 62 -1.93 12.24 28.06
C ALA A 62 -1.77 10.72 27.97
N VAL A 63 -2.00 10.15 26.78
CA VAL A 63 -1.97 8.69 26.51
C VAL A 63 -0.64 8.28 25.89
N GLY A 64 0.12 9.21 25.29
CA GLY A 64 1.36 8.95 24.56
C GLY A 64 1.14 8.32 23.18
N ARG A 65 -0.10 8.38 22.64
CA ARG A 65 -0.50 7.83 21.33
C ARG A 65 -1.28 8.85 20.54
N THR A 66 -1.01 8.93 19.22
CA THR A 66 -1.69 9.85 18.30
C THR A 66 -2.97 9.27 17.73
N GLU A 67 -3.13 7.95 17.80
CA GLU A 67 -4.20 7.17 17.16
C GLU A 67 -4.23 7.38 15.62
N ILE A 68 -3.04 7.59 15.03
CA ILE A 68 -2.86 7.74 13.59
C ILE A 68 -1.82 6.75 13.09
N ILE A 69 -2.17 6.05 12.01
CA ILE A 69 -1.25 5.23 11.22
C ILE A 69 -1.01 5.93 9.89
N ALA A 70 0.25 6.24 9.56
CA ALA A 70 0.58 6.79 8.26
C ALA A 70 0.64 5.68 7.21
N VAL A 71 -0.07 5.85 6.10
CA VAL A 71 0.10 5.05 4.89
C VAL A 71 1.05 5.81 3.97
N LEU A 72 2.30 5.38 3.94
CA LEU A 72 3.37 6.01 3.18
C LEU A 72 3.28 5.57 1.72
N VAL A 73 3.24 6.57 0.81
CA VAL A 73 3.23 6.37 -0.64
C VAL A 73 4.37 7.17 -1.24
N THR A 74 5.30 6.48 -1.88
CA THR A 74 6.46 7.10 -2.53
C THR A 74 6.24 7.44 -4.00
N GLU A 75 5.14 6.95 -4.57
CA GLU A 75 4.72 7.26 -5.93
C GLU A 75 3.95 8.59 -6.02
N PRO A 76 3.91 9.23 -7.20
CA PRO A 76 3.06 10.40 -7.43
C PRO A 76 1.58 10.10 -7.19
N LEU A 77 0.80 11.09 -6.72
CA LEU A 77 -0.65 10.92 -6.51
C LEU A 77 -1.41 10.49 -7.78
N SER A 78 -0.93 10.87 -8.96
CA SER A 78 -1.50 10.39 -10.23
C SER A 78 -1.45 8.87 -10.34
N GLU A 79 -0.36 8.24 -9.91
CA GLU A 79 -0.24 6.78 -9.88
C GLU A 79 -1.12 6.17 -8.79
N LEU A 80 -1.12 6.74 -7.59
CA LEU A 80 -2.00 6.30 -6.50
C LEU A 80 -3.47 6.17 -6.92
N PHE A 81 -3.96 7.09 -7.72
CA PHE A 81 -5.36 7.10 -8.17
C PHE A 81 -5.60 6.36 -9.49
N SER A 82 -4.58 6.11 -10.28
CA SER A 82 -4.70 5.41 -11.58
C SER A 82 -4.38 3.93 -11.49
N ASP A 83 -3.63 3.51 -10.44
CA ASP A 83 -3.28 2.11 -10.21
C ASP A 83 -4.19 1.47 -9.17
N PRO A 84 -5.02 0.48 -9.55
CA PRO A 84 -5.94 -0.20 -8.62
C PRO A 84 -5.24 -0.89 -7.45
N THR A 85 -3.97 -1.26 -7.57
CA THR A 85 -3.15 -1.84 -6.49
C THR A 85 -3.26 -1.04 -5.21
N TYR A 86 -3.11 0.28 -5.29
CA TYR A 86 -3.19 1.15 -4.10
C TYR A 86 -4.58 1.23 -3.51
N SER A 87 -5.62 1.20 -4.35
CA SER A 87 -7.01 1.22 -3.85
C SER A 87 -7.38 -0.05 -3.10
N GLU A 88 -6.87 -1.20 -3.53
CA GLU A 88 -7.08 -2.47 -2.83
C GLU A 88 -6.33 -2.49 -1.49
N PHE A 89 -5.06 -2.09 -1.44
CA PHE A 89 -4.34 -1.94 -0.17
C PHE A 89 -5.06 -1.01 0.81
N LEU A 90 -5.45 0.18 0.36
CA LEU A 90 -6.15 1.17 1.19
C LEU A 90 -7.50 0.64 1.70
N SER A 91 -8.21 -0.12 0.88
CA SER A 91 -9.47 -0.76 1.28
C SER A 91 -9.24 -1.74 2.40
N GLY A 92 -8.28 -2.66 2.26
CA GLY A 92 -7.93 -3.63 3.30
C GLY A 92 -7.47 -2.96 4.60
N ILE A 93 -6.58 -1.95 4.51
CA ILE A 93 -6.13 -1.16 5.67
C ILE A 93 -7.31 -0.49 6.39
N THR A 94 -8.21 0.13 5.62
CA THR A 94 -9.36 0.85 6.18
C THR A 94 -10.34 -0.10 6.85
N GLU A 95 -10.56 -1.29 6.27
CA GLU A 95 -11.43 -2.32 6.83
C GLU A 95 -10.92 -2.81 8.19
N GLU A 96 -9.64 -3.17 8.28
CA GLU A 96 -9.05 -3.63 9.54
C GLU A 96 -9.10 -2.56 10.62
N LEU A 97 -8.83 -1.30 10.24
CA LEU A 97 -8.84 -0.19 11.21
C LEU A 97 -10.25 0.28 11.60
N SER A 98 -11.31 -0.16 10.90
CA SER A 98 -12.67 0.35 11.07
C SER A 98 -13.24 0.18 12.48
N GLU A 99 -12.86 -0.88 13.19
CA GLU A 99 -13.29 -1.16 14.57
C GLU A 99 -12.29 -0.67 15.62
N SER A 100 -11.19 -0.05 15.19
CA SER A 100 -10.15 0.50 16.05
C SER A 100 -10.37 2.00 16.31
N SER A 101 -9.57 2.60 17.21
CA SER A 101 -9.51 4.06 17.36
C SER A 101 -8.57 4.73 16.35
N TYR A 102 -7.86 3.95 15.54
CA TYR A 102 -6.83 4.43 14.63
C TYR A 102 -7.39 4.92 13.30
N LEU A 103 -6.86 6.03 12.81
CA LEU A 103 -7.18 6.59 11.50
C LEU A 103 -6.00 6.38 10.54
N PRO A 104 -6.22 5.80 9.34
CA PRO A 104 -5.21 5.82 8.29
C PRO A 104 -5.09 7.21 7.68
N VAL A 105 -3.86 7.72 7.52
CA VAL A 105 -3.57 9.00 6.88
C VAL A 105 -2.56 8.77 5.76
N ILE A 106 -2.93 9.10 4.52
CA ILE A 106 -2.03 9.01 3.38
C ILE A 106 -0.93 10.06 3.52
N LEU A 107 0.32 9.60 3.57
CA LEU A 107 1.52 10.41 3.61
C LEU A 107 2.28 10.25 2.30
N GLN A 108 2.15 11.25 1.41
CA GLN A 108 2.88 11.24 0.15
C GLN A 108 4.33 11.68 0.34
N ALA A 109 5.26 10.97 -0.33
CA ALA A 109 6.69 11.22 -0.27
C ALA A 109 7.39 10.98 -1.63
N SER A 110 6.77 11.36 -2.75
CA SER A 110 7.28 11.16 -4.11
C SER A 110 8.40 12.14 -4.48
N SER A 111 8.35 13.37 -3.97
CA SER A 111 9.38 14.39 -4.20
C SER A 111 10.31 14.58 -3.00
N SER A 112 11.51 15.18 -3.23
CA SER A 112 12.42 15.50 -2.13
C SER A 112 11.80 16.44 -1.07
N HIS A 113 10.95 17.37 -1.49
CA HIS A 113 10.23 18.25 -0.57
C HIS A 113 9.25 17.48 0.30
N GLU A 114 8.49 16.55 -0.29
CA GLU A 114 7.54 15.70 0.43
C GLU A 114 8.26 14.73 1.37
N ARG A 115 9.39 14.12 0.94
CA ARG A 115 10.22 13.28 1.80
C ARG A 115 10.74 14.04 3.02
N ASN A 116 11.19 15.28 2.85
CA ASN A 116 11.63 16.11 3.99
C ASN A 116 10.48 16.39 4.97
N ARG A 117 9.28 16.69 4.45
CA ARG A 117 8.09 16.85 5.30
C ARG A 117 7.71 15.56 6.04
N ALA A 118 7.76 14.41 5.36
CA ALA A 118 7.50 13.13 5.98
C ALA A 118 8.50 12.86 7.12
N ARG A 119 9.79 13.11 6.88
CA ARG A 119 10.84 13.02 7.90
C ARG A 119 10.52 13.87 9.13
N GLU A 120 10.15 15.16 8.94
CA GLU A 120 9.78 16.02 10.06
C GLU A 120 8.60 15.47 10.87
N HIS A 121 7.62 14.86 10.22
CA HIS A 121 6.48 14.24 10.89
C HIS A 121 6.89 13.00 11.68
N PHE A 122 7.83 12.19 11.19
CA PHE A 122 8.37 11.04 11.90
C PHE A 122 9.17 11.49 13.12
N GLU A 123 10.05 12.48 13.00
CA GLU A 123 10.83 13.07 14.11
C GLU A 123 9.93 13.64 15.22
N ARG A 124 8.81 14.25 14.83
CA ARG A 124 7.80 14.79 15.77
C ARG A 124 6.87 13.73 16.35
N ARG A 125 7.05 12.45 16.00
CA ARG A 125 6.16 11.33 16.37
C ARG A 125 4.69 11.65 16.14
N SER A 126 4.39 12.13 14.91
CA SER A 126 3.02 12.48 14.51
C SER A 126 2.16 11.25 14.20
N PHE A 127 2.76 10.06 14.14
CA PHE A 127 2.11 8.78 13.84
C PHE A 127 2.59 7.72 14.84
N ASP A 128 1.74 6.75 15.14
CA ASP A 128 2.07 5.64 16.04
C ASP A 128 2.68 4.45 15.27
N ALA A 129 2.36 4.34 13.98
CA ALA A 129 2.97 3.38 13.06
C ALA A 129 2.96 3.93 11.62
N VAL A 130 3.73 3.27 10.76
CA VAL A 130 3.78 3.50 9.31
C VAL A 130 3.52 2.20 8.58
N ILE A 131 2.65 2.24 7.56
CA ILE A 131 2.49 1.18 6.56
C ILE A 131 3.01 1.74 5.24
N ASP A 132 4.11 1.20 4.71
CA ASP A 132 4.68 1.60 3.43
C ASP A 132 4.13 0.68 2.34
N VAL A 133 3.28 1.21 1.46
CA VAL A 133 2.63 0.44 0.38
C VAL A 133 3.43 0.46 -0.93
N SER A 134 4.60 1.08 -0.93
CA SER A 134 5.51 1.14 -2.08
C SER A 134 6.97 1.18 -1.63
N PRO A 135 7.45 0.18 -0.85
CA PRO A 135 8.81 0.17 -0.35
C PRO A 135 9.80 -0.03 -1.52
N TYR A 136 10.76 0.88 -1.66
CA TYR A 136 11.82 0.77 -2.64
C TYR A 136 13.18 0.72 -1.96
N LYS A 137 14.08 -0.09 -2.54
CA LYS A 137 15.46 -0.21 -2.10
C LYS A 137 16.13 1.17 -2.05
N GLY A 138 16.78 1.47 -0.92
CA GLY A 138 17.49 2.73 -0.73
C GLY A 138 16.60 3.92 -0.33
N SER A 139 15.36 3.70 0.10
CA SER A 139 14.53 4.76 0.64
C SER A 139 15.17 5.38 1.89
N GLU A 140 15.54 6.67 1.82
CA GLU A 140 16.05 7.43 2.96
C GLU A 140 15.07 7.45 4.14
N LEU A 141 13.78 7.34 3.87
CA LEU A 141 12.74 7.35 4.90
C LEU A 141 12.72 6.07 5.72
N LEU A 142 13.06 4.93 5.14
CA LEU A 142 13.16 3.66 5.88
C LEU A 142 14.31 3.71 6.91
N GLU A 143 15.44 4.33 6.56
CA GLU A 143 16.51 4.56 7.54
C GLU A 143 16.06 5.48 8.68
N VAL A 144 15.35 6.56 8.40
CA VAL A 144 14.80 7.45 9.42
C VAL A 144 13.83 6.71 10.33
N LEU A 145 12.92 5.91 9.77
CA LEU A 145 11.97 5.11 10.55
C LEU A 145 12.69 4.11 11.46
N ARG A 146 13.75 3.45 10.93
CA ARG A 146 14.59 2.53 11.72
C ARG A 146 15.29 3.24 12.88
N GLU A 147 15.95 4.38 12.62
CA GLU A 147 16.66 5.14 13.64
C GLU A 147 15.73 5.66 14.75
N LEU A 148 14.53 6.07 14.38
CA LEU A 148 13.52 6.56 15.33
C LEU A 148 12.76 5.43 16.04
N GLY A 149 12.93 4.17 15.61
CA GLY A 149 12.22 3.02 16.16
C GLY A 149 10.70 3.13 15.99
N VAL A 150 10.23 3.65 14.84
CA VAL A 150 8.81 3.75 14.55
C VAL A 150 8.31 2.38 14.09
N PRO A 151 7.23 1.82 14.70
CA PRO A 151 6.59 0.61 14.19
C PRO A 151 6.27 0.75 12.70
N THR A 152 6.83 -0.14 11.85
CA THR A 152 6.70 -0.01 10.40
C THR A 152 6.40 -1.37 9.77
N VAL A 153 5.42 -1.38 8.86
CA VAL A 153 5.06 -2.55 8.03
C VAL A 153 5.29 -2.20 6.57
N LEU A 154 6.01 -3.05 5.86
CA LEU A 154 6.26 -2.91 4.42
C LEU A 154 5.27 -3.81 3.66
N CYS A 155 4.48 -3.24 2.75
CA CYS A 155 3.68 -3.99 1.80
C CYS A 155 4.52 -4.18 0.52
N GLY A 156 5.08 -5.38 0.37
CA GLY A 156 6.08 -5.69 -0.66
C GLY A 156 7.44 -6.00 -0.06
N GLN A 157 8.29 -6.65 -0.85
CA GLN A 157 9.62 -7.02 -0.40
C GLN A 157 10.70 -6.09 -0.96
N LEU A 158 11.84 -6.05 -0.26
CA LEU A 158 13.06 -5.40 -0.71
C LEU A 158 14.11 -6.47 -1.00
N GLU A 159 14.85 -6.30 -2.09
CA GLU A 159 15.93 -7.24 -2.45
C GLU A 159 16.92 -7.39 -1.31
N GLY A 160 17.20 -8.64 -0.91
CA GLY A 160 18.11 -8.96 0.19
C GLY A 160 17.54 -8.73 1.59
N HIS A 161 16.28 -8.35 1.71
CA HIS A 161 15.57 -8.15 2.99
C HIS A 161 16.37 -7.36 4.04
N PRO A 162 16.84 -6.12 3.73
CA PRO A 162 17.76 -5.38 4.60
C PRO A 162 17.15 -4.99 5.95
N TYR A 163 15.83 -5.06 6.09
CA TYR A 163 15.09 -4.66 7.31
C TYR A 163 14.31 -5.81 7.95
N ARG A 164 14.65 -7.08 7.63
CA ARG A 164 13.91 -8.27 8.10
C ARG A 164 13.68 -8.30 9.61
N ASP A 165 14.68 -7.90 10.41
CA ASP A 165 14.61 -7.95 11.87
C ASP A 165 14.20 -6.59 12.49
N VAL A 166 13.83 -5.62 11.66
CA VAL A 166 13.52 -4.25 12.06
C VAL A 166 12.07 -3.90 11.78
N PHE A 167 11.60 -4.22 10.57
CA PHE A 167 10.25 -3.95 10.11
C PHE A 167 9.49 -5.24 9.85
N SER A 168 8.19 -5.22 10.06
CA SER A 168 7.33 -6.28 9.54
C SER A 168 7.16 -6.15 8.04
N THR A 169 6.94 -7.26 7.36
CA THR A 169 6.76 -7.27 5.90
C THR A 169 5.60 -8.20 5.54
N VAL A 170 4.73 -7.74 4.65
CA VAL A 170 3.64 -8.52 4.05
C VAL A 170 3.76 -8.38 2.54
N TYR A 171 3.80 -9.48 1.79
CA TYR A 171 3.90 -9.45 0.33
C TYR A 171 3.37 -10.72 -0.33
N SER A 172 2.94 -10.62 -1.60
CA SER A 172 2.61 -11.76 -2.44
C SER A 172 3.86 -12.52 -2.90
N ASP A 173 3.75 -13.85 -3.09
CA ASP A 173 4.81 -14.64 -3.72
C ASP A 173 4.83 -14.38 -5.23
N ASP A 174 5.49 -13.29 -5.62
CA ASP A 174 5.63 -12.87 -7.01
C ASP A 174 6.41 -13.89 -7.87
N GLU A 175 7.34 -14.65 -7.26
CA GLU A 175 8.07 -15.70 -7.97
C GLU A 175 7.16 -16.87 -8.29
N GLU A 176 6.34 -17.34 -7.35
CA GLU A 176 5.40 -18.43 -7.60
C GLU A 176 4.28 -17.97 -8.56
N GLY A 177 3.77 -16.75 -8.41
CA GLY A 177 2.85 -16.15 -9.38
C GLY A 177 3.43 -16.12 -10.80
N GLY A 178 4.72 -15.76 -10.92
CA GLY A 178 5.46 -15.82 -12.18
C GLY A 178 5.53 -17.23 -12.75
N ARG A 179 5.77 -18.25 -11.92
CA ARG A 179 5.74 -19.67 -12.34
C ARG A 179 4.38 -20.05 -12.93
N PHE A 180 3.29 -19.68 -12.27
CA PHE A 180 1.94 -19.97 -12.78
C PHE A 180 1.65 -19.29 -14.12
N ALA A 181 2.05 -18.04 -14.29
CA ALA A 181 1.90 -17.34 -15.57
C ALA A 181 2.68 -18.03 -16.71
N ALA A 182 3.91 -18.44 -16.44
CA ALA A 182 4.74 -19.14 -17.41
C ALA A 182 4.21 -20.54 -17.72
N LEU A 183 3.69 -21.27 -16.74
CA LEU A 183 3.02 -22.57 -16.95
C LEU A 183 1.80 -22.42 -17.86
N ALA A 184 0.99 -21.38 -17.70
CA ALA A 184 -0.16 -21.11 -18.57
C ALA A 184 0.24 -20.94 -20.06
N MET A 185 1.41 -20.37 -20.35
CA MET A 185 1.97 -20.28 -21.70
C MET A 185 2.44 -21.61 -22.20
N LYS A 186 3.19 -22.36 -21.38
CA LYS A 186 3.73 -23.69 -21.73
C LYS A 186 2.61 -24.70 -22.02
N ASP A 187 1.55 -24.71 -21.21
CA ASP A 187 0.41 -25.61 -21.36
C ASP A 187 -0.38 -25.35 -22.67
N ARG A 188 -0.30 -24.12 -23.19
CA ARG A 188 -0.85 -23.75 -24.51
C ARG A 188 0.11 -23.99 -25.68
N GLY A 189 1.29 -24.56 -25.41
CA GLY A 189 2.28 -24.87 -26.42
C GLY A 189 2.95 -23.65 -27.03
N ARG A 190 2.91 -22.48 -26.36
CA ARG A 190 3.59 -21.28 -26.80
C ARG A 190 5.11 -21.43 -26.64
N LYS A 191 5.86 -20.96 -27.64
CA LYS A 191 7.32 -21.18 -27.73
C LYS A 191 8.11 -19.89 -27.84
N ASP A 192 7.60 -18.95 -28.62
CA ASP A 192 8.24 -17.65 -28.87
C ASP A 192 7.71 -16.64 -27.85
N ILE A 193 8.22 -16.74 -26.59
CA ILE A 193 7.71 -15.97 -25.45
C ILE A 193 8.51 -14.66 -25.31
N VAL A 194 7.78 -13.57 -25.07
CA VAL A 194 8.31 -12.26 -24.69
C VAL A 194 7.73 -11.86 -23.34
N ALA A 195 8.53 -11.24 -22.49
CA ALA A 195 8.06 -10.60 -21.25
C ALA A 195 8.04 -9.08 -21.40
N VAL A 196 6.90 -8.43 -21.09
CA VAL A 196 6.76 -6.97 -21.01
C VAL A 196 6.48 -6.60 -19.58
N LEU A 197 7.49 -6.09 -18.90
CA LEU A 197 7.53 -5.91 -17.45
C LEU A 197 7.54 -4.42 -17.07
N GLY A 198 7.25 -4.15 -15.80
CA GLY A 198 7.44 -2.83 -15.20
C GLY A 198 8.92 -2.42 -15.09
N PRO A 199 9.25 -1.41 -14.26
CA PRO A 199 10.62 -0.93 -14.07
C PRO A 199 11.57 -2.03 -13.59
N GLN A 200 12.76 -2.09 -14.18
CA GLN A 200 13.73 -3.17 -14.00
C GLN A 200 14.22 -3.33 -12.55
N ASP A 201 14.24 -2.25 -11.80
CA ASP A 201 14.70 -2.19 -10.40
C ASP A 201 13.59 -2.48 -9.38
N ASN A 202 12.37 -2.72 -9.85
CA ASN A 202 11.25 -3.06 -8.97
C ASN A 202 11.36 -4.52 -8.49
N PRO A 203 11.33 -4.79 -7.16
CA PRO A 203 11.47 -6.14 -6.60
C PRO A 203 10.44 -7.14 -7.14
N ALA A 204 9.17 -6.75 -7.26
CA ALA A 204 8.13 -7.61 -7.81
C ALA A 204 8.42 -8.02 -9.26
N VAL A 205 8.95 -7.09 -10.08
CA VAL A 205 9.37 -7.38 -11.46
C VAL A 205 10.51 -8.40 -11.48
N ILE A 206 11.49 -8.26 -10.60
CA ILE A 206 12.63 -9.18 -10.50
C ILE A 206 12.14 -10.59 -10.16
N ASP A 207 11.22 -10.70 -9.20
CA ASP A 207 10.72 -11.99 -8.74
C ASP A 207 9.77 -12.64 -9.77
N ARG A 208 8.85 -11.87 -10.39
CA ARG A 208 8.04 -12.36 -11.50
C ARG A 208 8.90 -12.90 -12.63
N LEU A 209 9.94 -12.18 -13.04
CA LEU A 209 10.88 -12.63 -14.08
C LEU A 209 11.64 -13.90 -13.65
N ARG A 210 12.02 -14.00 -12.38
CA ARG A 210 12.66 -15.22 -11.84
C ARG A 210 11.70 -16.41 -11.96
N GLY A 211 10.44 -16.24 -11.60
CA GLY A 211 9.38 -17.24 -11.78
C GLY A 211 9.18 -17.64 -13.23
N TYR A 212 9.13 -16.69 -14.15
CA TYR A 212 9.02 -16.97 -15.59
C TYR A 212 10.19 -17.82 -16.06
N ARG A 213 11.41 -17.46 -15.73
CA ARG A 213 12.63 -18.17 -16.14
C ARG A 213 12.76 -19.54 -15.51
N ALA A 214 12.26 -19.75 -14.30
CA ALA A 214 12.26 -21.06 -13.66
C ALA A 214 11.47 -22.10 -14.47
N ILE A 215 10.48 -21.70 -15.25
CA ILE A 215 9.64 -22.59 -16.07
C ILE A 215 10.09 -22.61 -17.53
N LEU A 216 10.46 -21.45 -18.09
CA LEU A 216 10.74 -21.27 -19.52
C LEU A 216 12.22 -21.49 -19.86
N GLY A 217 13.12 -21.30 -18.88
CA GLY A 217 14.57 -21.44 -19.09
C GLY A 217 15.07 -20.61 -20.27
N GLU A 218 15.77 -21.26 -21.21
CA GLU A 218 16.33 -20.62 -22.40
C GLU A 218 15.29 -20.09 -23.39
N SER A 219 14.01 -20.45 -23.24
CA SER A 219 12.92 -19.93 -24.07
C SER A 219 12.55 -18.48 -23.76
N LEU A 220 13.12 -17.88 -22.68
CA LEU A 220 12.97 -16.45 -22.35
C LEU A 220 14.35 -15.82 -22.17
N PRO A 221 15.11 -15.59 -23.27
CA PRO A 221 16.42 -14.95 -23.23
C PRO A 221 16.27 -13.44 -22.90
N ASP A 222 17.38 -12.80 -22.55
CA ASP A 222 17.38 -11.39 -22.12
C ASP A 222 16.84 -10.43 -23.17
N GLU A 223 17.09 -10.67 -24.45
CA GLU A 223 16.58 -9.88 -25.58
C GLU A 223 15.03 -9.91 -25.71
N ASN A 224 14.39 -10.92 -25.13
CA ASN A 224 12.94 -11.07 -25.10
C ASN A 224 12.31 -10.46 -23.83
N VAL A 225 13.10 -9.84 -22.95
CA VAL A 225 12.61 -9.14 -21.78
C VAL A 225 12.61 -7.63 -22.03
N ILE A 226 11.43 -7.02 -22.00
CA ILE A 226 11.24 -5.60 -22.24
C ILE A 226 10.78 -4.95 -20.94
N TYR A 227 11.56 -3.99 -20.46
CA TYR A 227 11.19 -3.18 -19.30
C TYR A 227 10.54 -1.88 -19.74
N THR A 228 9.49 -1.47 -19.02
CA THR A 228 8.69 -0.28 -19.34
C THR A 228 8.10 0.32 -18.05
N GLY A 229 7.17 1.27 -18.12
CA GLY A 229 6.37 1.71 -16.99
C GLY A 229 5.17 0.79 -16.75
N TRP A 230 4.34 1.14 -15.78
CA TRP A 230 3.20 0.31 -15.37
C TRP A 230 1.90 0.61 -16.13
N SER A 231 1.86 1.63 -16.96
CA SER A 231 0.64 2.06 -17.62
C SER A 231 0.29 1.22 -18.86
N SER A 232 -0.99 1.23 -19.25
CA SER A 232 -1.44 0.66 -20.52
C SER A 232 -0.75 1.32 -21.73
N GLY A 233 -0.49 2.63 -21.65
CA GLY A 233 0.26 3.35 -22.68
C GLY A 233 1.69 2.83 -22.83
N ASP A 234 2.34 2.47 -21.73
CA ASP A 234 3.69 1.90 -21.73
C ASP A 234 3.71 0.52 -22.40
N GLY A 235 2.75 -0.35 -22.04
CA GLY A 235 2.57 -1.66 -22.65
C GLY A 235 2.30 -1.56 -24.17
N TYR A 236 1.45 -0.62 -24.57
CA TYR A 236 1.18 -0.34 -25.99
C TYR A 236 2.45 0.08 -26.74
N GLN A 237 3.21 1.04 -26.22
CA GLN A 237 4.44 1.50 -26.85
C GLN A 237 5.54 0.43 -26.89
N ALA A 238 5.65 -0.39 -25.85
CA ALA A 238 6.58 -1.52 -25.80
C ALA A 238 6.27 -2.51 -26.93
N THR A 239 4.99 -2.86 -27.11
CA THR A 239 4.53 -3.79 -28.16
C THR A 239 4.71 -3.21 -29.56
N ARG A 240 4.46 -1.91 -29.75
CA ARG A 240 4.73 -1.24 -31.04
C ARG A 240 6.20 -1.33 -31.43
N ARG A 241 7.11 -1.16 -30.46
CA ARG A 241 8.56 -1.31 -30.69
C ARG A 241 8.95 -2.76 -30.99
N LEU A 242 8.32 -3.73 -30.34
CA LEU A 242 8.51 -5.15 -30.61
C LEU A 242 8.12 -5.51 -32.05
N LEU A 243 6.95 -5.06 -32.50
CA LEU A 243 6.47 -5.29 -33.86
C LEU A 243 7.37 -4.63 -34.91
N ALA A 244 7.86 -3.42 -34.65
CA ALA A 244 8.77 -2.71 -35.55
C ALA A 244 10.14 -3.37 -35.69
N ARG A 245 10.55 -4.22 -34.74
CA ARG A 245 11.78 -5.02 -34.80
C ARG A 245 11.58 -6.40 -35.41
N GLU A 246 10.39 -6.71 -35.89
CA GLU A 246 10.03 -8.01 -36.45
C GLU A 246 10.26 -9.20 -35.49
N ILE A 247 10.28 -8.92 -34.18
CA ILE A 247 10.40 -9.97 -33.15
C ILE A 247 9.12 -10.78 -33.16
N ARG A 248 9.24 -12.06 -33.48
CA ARG A 248 8.11 -12.98 -33.42
C ARG A 248 7.80 -13.32 -31.97
N ALA A 249 6.52 -13.25 -31.62
CA ALA A 249 6.02 -13.71 -30.34
C ALA A 249 4.70 -14.45 -30.56
N ASP A 250 4.56 -15.62 -29.99
CA ASP A 250 3.30 -16.35 -29.89
C ASP A 250 2.71 -16.32 -28.47
N GLY A 251 3.49 -15.80 -27.49
CA GLY A 251 3.07 -15.57 -26.12
C GLY A 251 3.71 -14.32 -25.51
N VAL A 252 2.93 -13.55 -24.75
CA VAL A 252 3.42 -12.38 -24.00
C VAL A 252 3.05 -12.48 -22.53
N LEU A 253 4.06 -12.49 -21.66
CA LEU A 253 3.92 -12.39 -20.20
C LEU A 253 4.04 -10.92 -19.78
N CYS A 254 2.99 -10.38 -19.21
CA CYS A 254 2.94 -8.99 -18.80
C CYS A 254 3.16 -8.85 -17.28
N GLY A 255 3.91 -7.82 -16.90
CA GLY A 255 4.16 -7.53 -15.49
C GLY A 255 2.94 -7.03 -14.73
N SER A 256 1.87 -6.61 -15.42
CA SER A 256 0.58 -6.22 -14.83
C SER A 256 -0.55 -6.30 -15.85
N ASP A 257 -1.80 -6.28 -15.38
CA ASP A 257 -2.99 -6.22 -16.25
C ASP A 257 -3.06 -4.90 -17.02
N ARG A 258 -2.58 -3.82 -16.43
CA ARG A 258 -2.51 -2.51 -17.09
C ARG A 258 -1.57 -2.57 -18.30
N ILE A 259 -0.38 -3.14 -18.14
CA ILE A 259 0.54 -3.38 -19.27
C ILE A 259 -0.13 -4.28 -20.31
N ALA A 260 -0.76 -5.38 -19.89
CA ALA A 260 -1.38 -6.37 -20.76
C ALA A 260 -2.48 -5.77 -21.64
N THR A 261 -3.30 -4.84 -21.10
CA THR A 261 -4.32 -4.14 -21.90
C THR A 261 -3.71 -3.32 -23.03
N GLY A 262 -2.57 -2.68 -22.79
CA GLY A 262 -1.82 -1.96 -23.82
C GLY A 262 -1.22 -2.88 -24.87
N VAL A 263 -0.69 -4.02 -24.45
CA VAL A 263 -0.17 -5.08 -25.33
C VAL A 263 -1.27 -5.57 -26.28
N ILE A 264 -2.45 -5.91 -25.73
CA ILE A 264 -3.61 -6.36 -26.51
C ILE A 264 -4.05 -5.29 -27.52
N ALA A 265 -4.11 -4.03 -27.09
CA ALA A 265 -4.50 -2.92 -27.97
C ALA A 265 -3.54 -2.78 -29.17
N ALA A 266 -2.22 -2.86 -28.94
CA ALA A 266 -1.24 -2.77 -30.00
C ALA A 266 -1.30 -3.96 -31.00
N PHE A 267 -1.51 -5.18 -30.50
CA PHE A 267 -1.70 -6.35 -31.38
C PHE A 267 -2.98 -6.23 -32.21
N ASN A 268 -4.10 -5.84 -31.61
CA ASN A 268 -5.35 -5.64 -32.32
C ASN A 268 -5.23 -4.58 -33.42
N GLU A 269 -4.53 -3.47 -33.17
CA GLU A 269 -4.26 -2.44 -34.21
C GLU A 269 -3.41 -2.99 -35.35
N ALA A 270 -2.46 -3.88 -35.06
CA ALA A 270 -1.64 -4.55 -36.06
C ALA A 270 -2.34 -5.70 -36.79
N GLY A 271 -3.63 -5.98 -36.49
CA GLY A 271 -4.39 -7.08 -37.06
C GLY A 271 -3.99 -8.46 -36.55
N ILE A 272 -3.27 -8.54 -35.44
CA ILE A 272 -2.84 -9.78 -34.77
C ILE A 272 -3.89 -10.17 -33.73
N SER A 273 -4.44 -11.37 -33.86
CA SER A 273 -5.56 -11.82 -33.04
C SER A 273 -5.09 -12.39 -31.70
N VAL A 274 -5.62 -11.83 -30.60
CA VAL A 274 -5.42 -12.34 -29.24
C VAL A 274 -6.71 -13.09 -28.82
N PRO A 275 -6.67 -14.34 -28.35
CA PRO A 275 -5.48 -15.16 -28.06
C PRO A 275 -5.05 -16.10 -29.21
N LYS A 276 -5.66 -15.99 -30.40
CA LYS A 276 -5.48 -16.96 -31.51
C LYS A 276 -4.03 -16.99 -32.02
N ASP A 277 -3.51 -15.84 -32.42
CA ASP A 277 -2.18 -15.70 -32.97
C ASP A 277 -1.14 -15.54 -31.86
N VAL A 278 -1.45 -14.72 -30.83
CA VAL A 278 -0.61 -14.45 -29.67
C VAL A 278 -1.43 -14.60 -28.39
N SER A 279 -0.94 -15.39 -27.42
CA SER A 279 -1.51 -15.43 -26.06
C SER A 279 -0.92 -14.32 -25.20
N VAL A 280 -1.75 -13.69 -24.35
CA VAL A 280 -1.32 -12.68 -23.38
C VAL A 280 -1.75 -13.11 -21.99
N VAL A 281 -0.85 -13.06 -21.04
CA VAL A 281 -1.12 -13.28 -19.61
C VAL A 281 -0.69 -12.05 -18.83
N GLY A 282 -1.61 -11.53 -18.00
CA GLY A 282 -1.40 -10.41 -17.09
C GLY A 282 -0.98 -10.83 -15.69
N PHE A 283 -1.00 -9.85 -14.81
CA PHE A 283 -0.74 -10.00 -13.38
C PHE A 283 -1.58 -8.98 -12.62
N ASP A 284 -2.05 -9.27 -11.41
CA ASP A 284 -2.78 -8.51 -10.40
C ASP A 284 -4.24 -8.95 -10.24
N ASP A 285 -4.94 -9.36 -11.31
CA ASP A 285 -6.39 -9.64 -11.38
C ASP A 285 -7.24 -8.39 -11.09
N HIS A 286 -6.80 -7.25 -11.64
CA HIS A 286 -7.59 -6.01 -11.57
C HIS A 286 -8.84 -6.10 -12.45
N GLU A 287 -9.87 -5.31 -12.12
CA GLU A 287 -11.15 -5.28 -12.85
C GLU A 287 -10.97 -5.08 -14.35
N VAL A 288 -9.92 -4.39 -14.78
CA VAL A 288 -9.58 -4.20 -16.19
C VAL A 288 -9.31 -5.51 -16.92
N ALA A 289 -8.80 -6.54 -16.24
CA ALA A 289 -8.56 -7.85 -16.83
C ALA A 289 -9.86 -8.50 -17.28
N ALA A 290 -10.89 -8.50 -16.46
CA ALA A 290 -12.20 -9.04 -16.79
C ALA A 290 -12.95 -8.22 -17.85
N ARG A 291 -12.70 -6.90 -17.91
CA ARG A 291 -13.34 -5.98 -18.87
C ARG A 291 -12.62 -5.87 -20.20
N SER A 292 -11.40 -6.38 -20.33
CA SER A 292 -10.66 -6.36 -21.60
C SER A 292 -11.33 -7.22 -22.66
N VAL A 293 -11.04 -6.95 -23.94
CA VAL A 293 -11.58 -7.71 -25.08
C VAL A 293 -10.40 -8.20 -25.95
N PRO A 294 -10.12 -9.52 -25.89
CA PRO A 294 -10.74 -10.57 -25.07
C PRO A 294 -10.46 -10.38 -23.57
N ALA A 295 -11.26 -11.01 -22.70
CA ALA A 295 -10.99 -11.05 -21.27
C ALA A 295 -9.61 -11.67 -21.01
N LEU A 296 -8.83 -11.06 -20.12
CA LEU A 296 -7.43 -11.39 -19.88
C LEU A 296 -7.30 -12.56 -18.89
N THR A 297 -6.44 -13.51 -19.22
CA THR A 297 -5.90 -14.47 -18.24
C THR A 297 -4.88 -13.74 -17.39
N THR A 298 -4.98 -13.84 -16.07
CA THR A 298 -4.12 -13.09 -15.15
C THR A 298 -3.83 -13.88 -13.88
N ILE A 299 -2.83 -13.46 -13.14
CA ILE A 299 -2.46 -13.97 -11.81
C ILE A 299 -3.07 -13.03 -10.76
N ARG A 300 -3.83 -13.60 -9.81
CA ARG A 300 -4.40 -12.81 -8.72
C ARG A 300 -3.40 -12.55 -7.63
N GLN A 301 -3.25 -11.29 -7.24
CA GLN A 301 -2.61 -10.89 -5.98
C GLN A 301 -3.67 -10.62 -4.90
N PRO A 302 -3.49 -11.06 -3.66
CA PRO A 302 -4.42 -10.80 -2.56
C PRO A 302 -4.18 -9.42 -1.92
N LEU A 303 -4.15 -8.35 -2.73
CA LEU A 303 -3.73 -6.99 -2.33
C LEU A 303 -4.57 -6.41 -1.18
N ARG A 304 -5.88 -6.71 -1.16
CA ARG A 304 -6.78 -6.26 -0.09
C ARG A 304 -6.51 -6.98 1.21
N GLU A 305 -6.28 -8.28 1.14
CA GLU A 305 -5.90 -9.12 2.28
C GLU A 305 -4.52 -8.73 2.82
N GLU A 306 -3.58 -8.36 1.93
CA GLU A 306 -2.27 -7.82 2.34
C GLU A 306 -2.44 -6.50 3.11
N GLY A 307 -3.25 -5.58 2.61
CA GLY A 307 -3.58 -4.33 3.30
C GLY A 307 -4.21 -4.54 4.67
N HIS A 308 -5.19 -5.45 4.76
CA HIS A 308 -5.83 -5.85 6.00
C HIS A 308 -4.80 -6.40 7.00
N MET A 309 -3.98 -7.35 6.56
CA MET A 309 -2.94 -7.95 7.39
C MET A 309 -1.88 -6.94 7.83
N ALA A 310 -1.44 -6.04 6.95
CA ALA A 310 -0.50 -5.00 7.28
C ALA A 310 -1.01 -4.07 8.39
N ALA A 311 -2.29 -3.72 8.35
CA ALA A 311 -2.91 -2.90 9.40
C ALA A 311 -3.01 -3.64 10.74
N GLY A 312 -3.38 -4.93 10.74
CA GLY A 312 -3.39 -5.76 11.94
C GLY A 312 -2.00 -5.89 12.57
N ILE A 313 -0.98 -6.16 11.77
CA ILE A 313 0.42 -6.21 12.22
C ILE A 313 0.86 -4.85 12.78
N ALA A 314 0.49 -3.73 12.15
CA ALA A 314 0.82 -2.40 12.66
C ALA A 314 0.21 -2.15 14.04
N LEU A 315 -1.05 -2.55 14.27
CA LEU A 315 -1.71 -2.49 15.58
C LEU A 315 -0.98 -3.35 16.62
N ASP A 316 -0.57 -4.56 16.25
CA ASP A 316 0.18 -5.46 17.14
C ASP A 316 1.56 -4.86 17.50
N MET A 317 2.28 -4.30 16.53
CA MET A 317 3.56 -3.63 16.78
C MET A 317 3.43 -2.40 17.68
N ILE A 318 2.38 -1.60 17.54
CA ILE A 318 2.06 -0.49 18.45
C ILE A 318 1.89 -1.01 19.90
N ASN A 319 1.43 -2.25 20.07
CA ASN A 319 1.26 -2.92 21.36
C ASN A 319 2.49 -3.72 21.80
N GLY A 320 3.58 -3.65 21.08
CA GLY A 320 4.87 -4.21 21.45
C GLY A 320 5.20 -5.58 20.86
N ALA A 321 4.47 -6.02 19.81
CA ALA A 321 4.85 -7.22 19.08
C ALA A 321 6.18 -7.01 18.32
N VAL A 322 6.91 -8.11 18.12
CA VAL A 322 8.15 -8.11 17.36
C VAL A 322 7.86 -8.15 15.84
N PRO A 323 8.79 -7.66 15.01
CA PRO A 323 8.65 -7.71 13.56
C PRO A 323 8.44 -9.14 13.02
N THR A 324 7.59 -9.26 12.00
CA THR A 324 7.28 -10.54 11.33
C THR A 324 7.36 -10.41 9.81
N THR A 325 7.59 -11.51 9.12
CA THR A 325 7.49 -11.58 7.65
C THR A 325 6.39 -12.55 7.27
N THR A 326 5.45 -12.10 6.46
CA THR A 326 4.34 -12.90 5.95
C THR A 326 4.36 -12.89 4.43
N VAL A 327 4.32 -14.08 3.82
CA VAL A 327 4.21 -14.30 2.37
C VAL A 327 2.82 -14.85 2.10
N MET A 328 2.11 -14.31 1.11
CA MET A 328 0.74 -14.68 0.77
C MET A 328 0.67 -15.34 -0.62
#